data_67430e2533fa5be95df95c3902189998
#
_entry.id   67430e2533fa5be95df95c3902189998
#
_cell.length_a   1.000
_cell.length_b   1.000
_cell.length_c   1.000
_cell.angle_alpha   90.00
_cell.angle_beta   90.00
_cell.angle_gamma   90.00
#
_symmetry.space_group_name_H-M   'P 1'
#
loop_
_entity.id
_entity.type
_entity.pdbx_description
1 polymer ?
#
loop_
_entity_poly.entity_id
_entity_poly.type
_entity_poly.pdbx_seq_one_letter_code
_entity_poly.pdbx_strand_id
1 'polypeptide(L)'
;MRAGQSLLRKTSVLNSFDEARQELALANRIVANEGIIDAFGHVSMRHPDNPRRYLLSRSRAPELVTPDDFIEYDLESQPLRDPGVGQYSERVIHGEIYKARPDVNSVCHHHCPAFMPLLATGTDYMPIFHLGAVGGIRPPFWDQHEEFGDSNMLVVKPEEGASLARALGKRWMVLMMRHGVTVAGSSVRDCVFRSVYSARNAEYQVRAMTLGSNIATLSAGETKLAGEITGKTTGLTRSWEYWSMRVANKTPSRAPVAKKATPVSARAKRVRTKAKPKRAVKRRR
;
A
#
# COMPACT_ATOMS: atom_id res chain seq x y z
N MET A 1 52.79 -24.81 17.57
CA MET A 1 51.46 -24.84 18.15
C MET A 1 50.91 -23.41 18.14
N ARG A 2 50.04 -23.08 17.22
CA ARG A 2 49.28 -21.82 17.24
C ARG A 2 47.81 -22.18 17.17
N ALA A 3 47.10 -21.82 18.24
CA ALA A 3 45.67 -22.07 18.40
C ALA A 3 44.85 -21.25 17.39
N GLY A 4 44.10 -21.96 16.55
CA GLY A 4 43.06 -21.35 15.71
C GLY A 4 41.87 -20.96 16.56
N GLN A 5 41.65 -19.67 16.76
CA GLN A 5 40.40 -19.16 17.32
C GLN A 5 39.35 -19.20 16.25
N SER A 6 38.43 -20.17 16.39
CA SER A 6 37.17 -20.27 15.64
C SER A 6 36.30 -19.09 16.03
N LEU A 7 36.14 -18.09 15.14
CA LEU A 7 35.09 -17.09 15.21
C LEU A 7 33.74 -17.76 14.89
N LEU A 8 33.12 -18.37 15.88
CA LEU A 8 31.71 -18.71 15.86
C LEU A 8 30.94 -17.35 15.84
N ARG A 9 30.45 -16.95 14.66
CA ARG A 9 29.43 -15.93 14.52
C ARG A 9 28.24 -16.39 15.36
N LYS A 10 27.98 -15.71 16.48
CA LYS A 10 26.73 -15.81 17.21
C LYS A 10 25.63 -15.37 16.24
N THR A 11 24.93 -16.33 15.62
CA THR A 11 23.63 -16.09 15.01
C THR A 11 22.72 -15.68 16.17
N SER A 12 22.46 -14.38 16.32
CA SER A 12 21.41 -13.89 17.22
C SER A 12 20.10 -14.50 16.72
N VAL A 13 19.46 -15.30 17.57
CA VAL A 13 18.07 -15.74 17.33
C VAL A 13 17.24 -14.46 17.31
N LEU A 14 16.69 -14.11 16.14
CA LEU A 14 15.78 -12.98 16.01
C LEU A 14 14.52 -13.29 16.82
N ASN A 15 13.95 -12.28 17.47
CA ASN A 15 12.62 -12.41 18.07
C ASN A 15 11.55 -12.32 16.97
N SER A 16 10.32 -12.74 17.27
CA SER A 16 9.19 -12.76 16.33
C SER A 16 8.91 -11.38 15.69
N PHE A 17 9.17 -10.32 16.43
CA PHE A 17 8.99 -8.95 15.97
C PHE A 17 10.05 -8.52 14.95
N ASP A 18 11.31 -8.91 15.15
CA ASP A 18 12.40 -8.61 14.21
C ASP A 18 12.24 -9.41 12.90
N GLU A 19 11.80 -10.65 13.00
CA GLU A 19 11.45 -11.48 11.83
C GLU A 19 10.30 -10.86 11.04
N ALA A 20 9.27 -10.39 11.72
CA ALA A 20 8.13 -9.71 11.11
C ALA A 20 8.55 -8.44 10.35
N ARG A 21 9.41 -7.60 10.94
CA ARG A 21 9.95 -6.41 10.27
C ARG A 21 10.78 -6.75 9.04
N GLN A 22 11.59 -7.81 9.10
CA GLN A 22 12.37 -8.29 7.96
C GLN A 22 11.47 -8.80 6.83
N GLU A 23 10.46 -9.61 7.15
CA GLU A 23 9.49 -10.11 6.18
C GLU A 23 8.71 -8.96 5.53
N LEU A 24 8.27 -7.98 6.32
CA LEU A 24 7.53 -6.84 5.80
C LEU A 24 8.39 -5.91 4.92
N ALA A 25 9.66 -5.70 5.26
CA ALA A 25 10.60 -4.97 4.42
C ALA A 25 10.84 -5.69 3.09
N LEU A 26 10.96 -7.01 3.14
CA LEU A 26 11.10 -7.84 1.94
C LEU A 26 9.83 -7.76 1.08
N ALA A 27 8.64 -7.79 1.68
CA ALA A 27 7.36 -7.63 0.98
C ALA A 27 7.28 -6.33 0.20
N ASN A 28 7.61 -5.19 0.83
CA ASN A 28 7.63 -3.89 0.18
C ASN A 28 8.56 -3.88 -1.05
N ARG A 29 9.75 -4.45 -0.92
CA ARG A 29 10.71 -4.55 -2.04
C ARG A 29 10.25 -5.50 -3.14
N ILE A 30 9.60 -6.61 -2.78
CA ILE A 30 9.04 -7.56 -3.76
C ILE A 30 7.97 -6.88 -4.60
N VAL A 31 6.97 -6.22 -3.99
CA VAL A 31 5.89 -5.59 -4.75
C VAL A 31 6.40 -4.43 -5.61
N ALA A 32 7.44 -3.72 -5.18
CA ALA A 32 8.12 -2.73 -6.01
C ALA A 32 8.84 -3.38 -7.20
N ASN A 33 9.62 -4.45 -6.97
CA ASN A 33 10.35 -5.17 -8.02
C ASN A 33 9.42 -5.84 -9.06
N GLU A 34 8.22 -6.26 -8.64
CA GLU A 34 7.22 -6.85 -9.53
C GLU A 34 6.36 -5.80 -10.27
N GLY A 35 6.65 -4.50 -10.08
CA GLY A 35 5.95 -3.40 -10.77
C GLY A 35 4.53 -3.15 -10.25
N ILE A 36 4.23 -3.57 -9.02
CA ILE A 36 2.93 -3.36 -8.39
C ILE A 36 2.88 -1.98 -7.73
N ILE A 37 3.99 -1.56 -7.14
CA ILE A 37 4.17 -0.26 -6.47
C ILE A 37 5.39 0.42 -7.08
N ASP A 38 5.31 1.73 -7.21
CA ASP A 38 6.46 2.58 -7.57
C ASP A 38 6.98 3.34 -6.33
N ALA A 39 7.13 4.66 -6.40
CA ALA A 39 7.47 5.50 -5.26
C ALA A 39 6.29 5.69 -4.29
N PHE A 40 5.07 5.40 -4.73
CA PHE A 40 3.81 5.57 -4.00
C PHE A 40 3.10 4.23 -3.80
N GLY A 41 2.50 4.08 -2.63
CA GLY A 41 1.89 2.85 -2.17
C GLY A 41 2.68 2.23 -1.00
N HIS A 42 2.10 1.25 -0.33
CA HIS A 42 2.66 0.72 0.92
C HIS A 42 2.06 -0.63 1.29
N VAL A 43 2.87 -1.45 1.97
CA VAL A 43 2.44 -2.71 2.56
C VAL A 43 2.56 -2.61 4.08
N SER A 44 1.53 -3.04 4.79
CA SER A 44 1.51 -3.16 6.25
C SER A 44 1.29 -4.60 6.69
N MET A 45 1.54 -4.86 7.97
CA MET A 45 1.13 -6.10 8.62
C MET A 45 0.57 -5.83 10.01
N ARG A 46 -0.39 -6.66 10.44
CA ARG A 46 -0.83 -6.69 11.83
C ARG A 46 0.34 -7.10 12.72
N HIS A 47 0.46 -6.48 13.87
CA HIS A 47 1.56 -6.78 14.81
C HIS A 47 1.50 -8.24 15.27
N PRO A 48 2.60 -9.01 15.23
CA PRO A 48 2.59 -10.44 15.52
C PRO A 48 2.11 -10.77 16.94
N ASP A 49 2.47 -9.94 17.91
CA ASP A 49 2.17 -10.20 19.33
C ASP A 49 0.97 -9.38 19.86
N ASN A 50 0.43 -8.47 19.05
CA ASN A 50 -0.70 -7.63 19.47
C ASN A 50 -1.67 -7.31 18.32
N PRO A 51 -2.81 -8.02 18.22
CA PRO A 51 -3.74 -7.83 17.09
C PRO A 51 -4.41 -6.46 17.05
N ARG A 52 -4.27 -5.64 18.10
CA ARG A 52 -4.77 -4.25 18.15
C ARG A 52 -3.74 -3.22 17.63
N ARG A 53 -2.65 -3.68 17.03
CA ARG A 53 -1.60 -2.84 16.46
C ARG A 53 -1.24 -3.32 15.07
N TYR A 54 -0.58 -2.46 14.30
CA TYR A 54 0.00 -2.83 13.01
C TYR A 54 1.33 -2.10 12.76
N LEU A 55 2.09 -2.64 11.82
CA LEU A 55 3.36 -2.09 11.36
C LEU A 55 3.18 -1.52 9.95
N LEU A 56 3.63 -0.30 9.76
CA LEU A 56 3.71 0.37 8.47
C LEU A 56 5.00 1.19 8.42
N SER A 57 5.67 1.24 7.28
CA SER A 57 6.91 2.01 7.18
C SER A 57 6.64 3.52 7.27
N ARG A 58 7.66 4.28 7.69
CA ARG A 58 7.65 5.72 7.48
C ARG A 58 7.40 6.04 6.01
N SER A 59 7.00 7.28 5.68
CA SER A 59 6.83 7.71 4.29
C SER A 59 8.17 7.57 3.54
N ARG A 60 8.30 6.46 2.83
CA ARG A 60 9.48 6.06 2.06
C ARG A 60 9.06 5.19 0.89
N ALA A 61 9.71 5.38 -0.28
CA ALA A 61 9.46 4.53 -1.44
C ALA A 61 9.66 3.05 -1.07
N PRO A 62 8.71 2.15 -1.39
CA PRO A 62 8.70 0.75 -0.95
C PRO A 62 9.98 -0.02 -1.29
N GLU A 63 10.59 0.21 -2.45
CA GLU A 63 11.86 -0.42 -2.83
C GLU A 63 13.00 -0.11 -1.85
N LEU A 64 12.94 1.05 -1.18
CA LEU A 64 13.97 1.53 -0.26
C LEU A 64 13.71 1.17 1.20
N VAL A 65 12.58 0.53 1.53
CA VAL A 65 12.19 0.20 2.89
C VAL A 65 13.14 -0.83 3.50
N THR A 66 13.55 -0.56 4.74
CA THR A 66 14.37 -1.43 5.58
C THR A 66 13.61 -1.80 6.87
N PRO A 67 14.04 -2.82 7.62
CA PRO A 67 13.40 -3.18 8.90
C PRO A 67 13.35 -2.04 9.92
N ASP A 68 14.26 -1.06 9.85
CA ASP A 68 14.32 0.09 10.76
C ASP A 68 13.31 1.21 10.41
N ASP A 69 12.63 1.10 9.26
CA ASP A 69 11.69 2.13 8.81
C ASP A 69 10.28 1.94 9.38
N PHE A 70 9.99 0.81 10.06
CA PHE A 70 8.63 0.51 10.52
C PHE A 70 8.28 1.25 11.80
N ILE A 71 7.09 1.81 11.79
CA ILE A 71 6.43 2.50 12.88
C ILE A 71 5.28 1.60 13.36
N GLU A 72 5.13 1.45 14.68
CA GLU A 72 3.97 0.79 15.28
C GLU A 72 2.82 1.78 15.41
N TYR A 73 1.66 1.37 14.92
CA TYR A 73 0.40 2.10 15.01
C TYR A 73 -0.64 1.32 15.81
N ASP A 74 -1.52 2.05 16.49
CA ASP A 74 -2.80 1.49 16.93
C ASP A 74 -3.77 1.35 15.75
N LEU A 75 -4.96 0.79 16.00
CA LEU A 75 -5.97 0.65 14.95
C LEU A 75 -6.64 1.98 14.56
N GLU A 76 -6.47 3.04 15.35
CA GLU A 76 -6.85 4.41 15.05
C GLU A 76 -5.81 5.12 14.15
N SER A 77 -4.78 4.35 13.71
CA SER A 77 -3.69 4.83 12.87
C SER A 77 -2.86 5.95 13.52
N GLN A 78 -2.82 5.95 14.87
CA GLN A 78 -1.94 6.82 15.63
C GLN A 78 -0.65 6.06 15.96
N PRO A 79 0.52 6.68 15.78
CA PRO A 79 1.77 6.05 16.15
C PRO A 79 1.86 5.96 17.68
N LEU A 80 2.34 4.82 18.19
CA LEU A 80 2.42 4.59 19.65
C LEU A 80 3.44 5.51 20.35
N ARG A 81 4.35 6.10 19.60
CA ARG A 81 5.33 7.10 20.04
C ARG A 81 5.65 8.04 18.88
N ASP A 82 6.09 9.25 19.17
CA ASP A 82 6.54 10.18 18.11
C ASP A 82 7.63 9.50 17.27
N PRO A 83 7.39 9.23 15.99
CA PRO A 83 8.39 8.57 15.15
C PRO A 83 9.52 9.50 14.72
N GLY A 84 9.40 10.81 14.90
CA GLY A 84 10.38 11.81 14.47
C GLY A 84 10.61 11.88 12.96
N VAL A 85 9.79 11.17 12.18
CA VAL A 85 9.89 11.03 10.71
C VAL A 85 8.51 11.18 10.05
N GLY A 86 8.49 11.44 8.73
CA GLY A 86 7.25 11.52 7.97
C GLY A 86 6.52 10.19 7.94
N GLN A 87 5.19 10.24 7.99
CA GLN A 87 4.29 9.10 7.94
C GLN A 87 3.48 9.14 6.63
N TYR A 88 3.02 7.98 6.16
CA TYR A 88 2.04 7.95 5.08
C TYR A 88 0.73 8.63 5.52
N SER A 89 0.19 9.50 4.68
CA SER A 89 -1.10 10.15 4.92
C SER A 89 -2.24 9.13 4.93
N GLU A 90 -2.17 8.13 4.06
CA GLU A 90 -3.20 7.12 3.83
C GLU A 90 -3.11 5.90 4.77
N ARG A 91 -2.40 6.02 5.89
CA ARG A 91 -2.29 4.94 6.90
C ARG A 91 -3.63 4.51 7.48
N VAL A 92 -4.65 5.37 7.41
CA VAL A 92 -6.02 5.06 7.88
C VAL A 92 -6.67 3.92 7.08
N ILE A 93 -6.30 3.73 5.80
CA ILE A 93 -6.73 2.57 5.00
C ILE A 93 -6.43 1.27 5.76
N HIS A 94 -5.21 1.14 6.28
CA HIS A 94 -4.76 -0.06 6.98
C HIS A 94 -5.47 -0.24 8.33
N GLY A 95 -5.49 0.81 9.16
CA GLY A 95 -6.11 0.76 10.49
C GLY A 95 -7.59 0.37 10.42
N GLU A 96 -8.34 0.99 9.52
CA GLU A 96 -9.77 0.75 9.37
C GLU A 96 -10.08 -0.66 8.82
N ILE A 97 -9.27 -1.17 7.90
CA ILE A 97 -9.39 -2.55 7.43
C ILE A 97 -9.08 -3.53 8.56
N TYR A 98 -8.02 -3.30 9.35
CA TYR A 98 -7.70 -4.16 10.49
C TYR A 98 -8.78 -4.14 11.59
N LYS A 99 -9.45 -3.00 11.82
CA LYS A 99 -10.62 -2.92 12.71
C LYS A 99 -11.78 -3.79 12.23
N ALA A 100 -12.12 -3.65 10.95
CA ALA A 100 -13.27 -4.31 10.35
C ALA A 100 -13.06 -5.82 10.12
N ARG A 101 -11.78 -6.26 9.98
CA ARG A 101 -11.40 -7.60 9.51
C ARG A 101 -10.31 -8.22 10.40
N PRO A 102 -10.69 -8.87 11.51
CA PRO A 102 -9.71 -9.56 12.38
C PRO A 102 -8.94 -10.70 11.70
N ASP A 103 -9.46 -11.25 10.60
CA ASP A 103 -8.86 -12.29 9.78
C ASP A 103 -7.79 -11.74 8.79
N VAL A 104 -7.72 -10.42 8.62
CA VAL A 104 -6.72 -9.76 7.79
C VAL A 104 -5.45 -9.49 8.60
N ASN A 105 -4.32 -9.98 8.12
CA ASN A 105 -3.01 -9.81 8.75
C ASN A 105 -2.03 -8.99 7.92
N SER A 106 -2.38 -8.66 6.66
CA SER A 106 -1.59 -7.75 5.83
C SER A 106 -2.49 -6.99 4.86
N VAL A 107 -2.12 -5.74 4.58
CA VAL A 107 -2.81 -4.87 3.62
C VAL A 107 -1.77 -4.22 2.70
N CYS A 108 -2.04 -4.24 1.40
CA CYS A 108 -1.25 -3.56 0.37
C CYS A 108 -2.15 -2.55 -0.34
N HIS A 109 -1.78 -1.28 -0.32
CA HIS A 109 -2.38 -0.25 -1.14
C HIS A 109 -1.41 0.15 -2.25
N HIS A 110 -1.90 0.22 -3.51
CA HIS A 110 -1.04 0.46 -4.66
C HIS A 110 -1.78 1.10 -5.84
N HIS A 111 -1.01 1.73 -6.73
CA HIS A 111 -1.48 2.39 -7.95
C HIS A 111 -0.98 1.65 -9.21
N CYS A 112 -0.99 0.33 -9.19
CA CYS A 112 -0.45 -0.49 -10.28
C CYS A 112 -1.07 -0.09 -11.64
N PRO A 113 -0.24 0.24 -12.65
CA PRO A 113 -0.71 0.69 -13.97
C PRO A 113 -1.67 -0.29 -14.64
N ALA A 114 -1.53 -1.59 -14.38
CA ALA A 114 -2.39 -2.62 -14.96
C ALA A 114 -3.88 -2.48 -14.58
N PHE A 115 -4.15 -1.89 -13.41
CA PHE A 115 -5.53 -1.67 -12.97
C PHE A 115 -6.12 -0.34 -13.44
N MET A 116 -5.29 0.67 -13.76
CA MET A 116 -5.79 2.02 -14.05
C MET A 116 -6.84 2.08 -15.17
N PRO A 117 -6.73 1.30 -16.27
CA PRO A 117 -7.80 1.28 -17.28
C PRO A 117 -9.15 0.79 -16.72
N LEU A 118 -9.14 -0.24 -15.87
CA LEU A 118 -10.36 -0.76 -15.25
C LEU A 118 -10.96 0.26 -14.27
N LEU A 119 -10.12 0.92 -13.47
CA LEU A 119 -10.54 1.94 -12.50
C LEU A 119 -11.08 3.22 -13.14
N ALA A 120 -10.58 3.56 -14.32
CA ALA A 120 -11.02 4.75 -15.05
C ALA A 120 -12.35 4.53 -15.81
N THR A 121 -12.61 3.28 -16.22
CA THR A 121 -13.78 2.93 -17.03
C THR A 121 -14.92 2.27 -16.23
N GLY A 122 -14.66 1.88 -14.97
CA GLY A 122 -15.59 1.08 -14.19
C GLY A 122 -15.75 -0.35 -14.73
N THR A 123 -14.76 -0.84 -15.49
CA THR A 123 -14.82 -2.20 -16.05
C THR A 123 -14.52 -3.24 -14.96
N ASP A 124 -15.40 -4.21 -14.82
CA ASP A 124 -15.24 -5.31 -13.87
C ASP A 124 -13.92 -6.05 -14.05
N TYR A 125 -13.23 -6.31 -12.96
CA TYR A 125 -12.14 -7.29 -12.92
C TYR A 125 -12.72 -8.69 -12.99
N MET A 126 -12.24 -9.48 -13.94
CA MET A 126 -12.64 -10.88 -14.14
C MET A 126 -11.40 -11.76 -14.19
N PRO A 127 -11.35 -12.88 -13.44
CA PRO A 127 -10.26 -13.84 -13.57
C PRO A 127 -10.27 -14.50 -14.96
N ILE A 128 -9.21 -14.33 -15.73
CA ILE A 128 -9.05 -14.92 -17.06
C ILE A 128 -7.99 -16.04 -17.11
N PHE A 129 -7.33 -16.28 -15.98
CA PHE A 129 -6.44 -17.44 -15.80
C PHE A 129 -6.42 -17.86 -14.32
N HIS A 130 -5.97 -19.08 -14.03
CA HIS A 130 -6.11 -19.70 -12.71
C HIS A 130 -5.45 -18.93 -11.56
N LEU A 131 -4.27 -18.31 -11.76
CA LEU A 131 -3.62 -17.51 -10.72
C LEU A 131 -4.35 -16.18 -10.49
N GLY A 132 -5.06 -15.65 -11.48
CA GLY A 132 -5.89 -14.44 -11.33
C GLY A 132 -7.09 -14.65 -10.40
N ALA A 133 -7.46 -15.92 -10.13
CA ALA A 133 -8.55 -16.27 -9.23
C ALA A 133 -8.41 -15.68 -7.81
N VAL A 134 -7.18 -15.40 -7.36
CA VAL A 134 -6.91 -14.82 -6.03
C VAL A 134 -7.45 -13.40 -5.85
N GLY A 135 -7.70 -12.68 -6.94
CA GLY A 135 -8.40 -11.38 -6.93
C GLY A 135 -9.91 -11.49 -6.73
N GLY A 136 -10.47 -12.70 -6.92
CA GLY A 136 -11.91 -12.94 -6.89
C GLY A 136 -12.62 -12.50 -8.19
N ILE A 137 -13.92 -12.71 -8.24
CA ILE A 137 -14.78 -12.25 -9.33
C ILE A 137 -15.40 -10.92 -8.91
N ARG A 138 -15.29 -9.92 -9.77
CA ARG A 138 -15.90 -8.60 -9.57
C ARG A 138 -15.69 -8.08 -8.14
N PRO A 139 -14.42 -7.85 -7.72
CA PRO A 139 -14.19 -7.17 -6.47
C PRO A 139 -14.93 -5.83 -6.51
N PRO A 140 -15.43 -5.35 -5.36
CA PRO A 140 -16.22 -4.13 -5.34
C PRO A 140 -15.41 -2.93 -5.78
N PHE A 141 -16.07 -1.99 -6.45
CA PHE A 141 -15.59 -0.63 -6.60
C PHE A 141 -15.95 0.19 -5.37
N TRP A 142 -15.06 1.12 -5.03
CA TRP A 142 -15.30 2.18 -4.08
C TRP A 142 -14.97 3.52 -4.76
N ASP A 143 -15.93 4.42 -4.77
CA ASP A 143 -15.73 5.78 -5.27
C ASP A 143 -15.84 6.77 -4.13
N GLN A 144 -14.71 7.40 -3.78
CA GLN A 144 -14.66 8.41 -2.71
C GLN A 144 -15.60 9.60 -3.01
N HIS A 145 -15.75 9.96 -4.30
CA HIS A 145 -16.58 11.08 -4.69
C HIS A 145 -18.07 10.84 -4.41
N GLU A 146 -18.56 9.63 -4.56
CA GLU A 146 -19.98 9.31 -4.30
C GLU A 146 -20.39 9.55 -2.85
N GLU A 147 -19.49 9.30 -1.90
CA GLU A 147 -19.81 9.45 -0.46
C GLU A 147 -19.32 10.78 0.14
N PHE A 148 -18.20 11.31 -0.37
CA PHE A 148 -17.53 12.47 0.25
C PHE A 148 -17.43 13.71 -0.67
N GLY A 149 -17.86 13.62 -1.93
CA GLY A 149 -17.77 14.73 -2.91
C GLY A 149 -16.34 14.98 -3.39
N ASP A 150 -16.10 16.19 -3.91
CA ASP A 150 -14.78 16.59 -4.41
C ASP A 150 -13.72 16.57 -3.31
N SER A 151 -12.60 15.95 -3.59
CA SER A 151 -11.48 15.80 -2.67
C SER A 151 -10.13 15.82 -3.42
N ASN A 152 -9.04 15.75 -2.68
CA ASN A 152 -7.71 15.53 -3.28
C ASN A 152 -7.42 14.06 -3.60
N MET A 153 -8.42 13.19 -3.54
CA MET A 153 -8.38 11.75 -3.78
C MET A 153 -7.62 10.92 -2.73
N LEU A 154 -6.93 11.54 -1.77
CA LEU A 154 -6.25 10.80 -0.69
C LEU A 154 -7.24 10.35 0.38
N VAL A 155 -7.08 9.12 0.86
CA VAL A 155 -7.86 8.55 1.97
C VAL A 155 -7.13 8.86 3.28
N VAL A 156 -7.47 9.99 3.90
CA VAL A 156 -6.73 10.50 5.05
C VAL A 156 -7.54 10.57 6.34
N LYS A 157 -8.87 10.52 6.23
CA LYS A 157 -9.78 10.58 7.37
C LYS A 157 -10.25 9.19 7.78
N PRO A 158 -10.44 8.94 9.08
CA PRO A 158 -10.94 7.63 9.56
C PRO A 158 -12.27 7.22 8.90
N GLU A 159 -13.20 8.16 8.68
CA GLU A 159 -14.48 7.89 8.03
C GLU A 159 -14.33 7.42 6.57
N GLU A 160 -13.36 7.97 5.83
CA GLU A 160 -13.03 7.56 4.46
C GLU A 160 -12.46 6.13 4.45
N GLY A 161 -11.52 5.86 5.36
CA GLY A 161 -10.96 4.51 5.55
C GLY A 161 -12.01 3.48 5.98
N ALA A 162 -12.93 3.85 6.87
CA ALA A 162 -14.03 2.99 7.31
C ALA A 162 -15.02 2.70 6.16
N SER A 163 -15.30 3.68 5.30
CA SER A 163 -16.10 3.50 4.09
C SER A 163 -15.45 2.51 3.14
N LEU A 164 -14.15 2.68 2.86
CA LEU A 164 -13.38 1.75 2.03
C LEU A 164 -13.38 0.34 2.62
N ALA A 165 -13.22 0.20 3.94
CA ALA A 165 -13.25 -1.10 4.63
C ALA A 165 -14.64 -1.76 4.55
N ARG A 166 -15.73 -0.98 4.60
CA ARG A 166 -17.10 -1.49 4.34
C ARG A 166 -17.25 -1.99 2.90
N ALA A 167 -16.74 -1.24 1.92
CA ALA A 167 -16.76 -1.64 0.51
C ALA A 167 -15.95 -2.94 0.28
N LEU A 168 -14.77 -3.07 0.89
CA LEU A 168 -14.00 -4.32 0.87
C LEU A 168 -14.82 -5.51 1.39
N GLY A 169 -15.57 -5.33 2.48
CA GLY A 169 -16.40 -6.33 3.10
C GLY A 169 -15.61 -7.62 3.39
N LYS A 170 -16.13 -8.78 2.97
CA LYS A 170 -15.46 -10.09 3.09
C LYS A 170 -14.51 -10.42 1.94
N ARG A 171 -14.35 -9.52 0.97
CA ARG A 171 -13.45 -9.71 -0.17
C ARG A 171 -11.99 -9.48 0.25
N TRP A 172 -11.08 -9.86 -0.65
CA TRP A 172 -9.64 -9.67 -0.47
C TRP A 172 -9.08 -8.50 -1.29
N MET A 173 -9.91 -7.87 -2.12
CA MET A 173 -9.52 -6.75 -2.95
C MET A 173 -10.70 -5.79 -3.11
N VAL A 174 -10.43 -4.49 -3.10
CA VAL A 174 -11.35 -3.40 -3.45
C VAL A 174 -10.68 -2.49 -4.46
N LEU A 175 -11.45 -2.12 -5.48
CA LEU A 175 -11.03 -1.25 -6.58
C LEU A 175 -11.45 0.18 -6.26
N MET A 176 -10.50 1.09 -6.14
CA MET A 176 -10.73 2.49 -5.79
C MET A 176 -10.81 3.29 -7.10
N MET A 177 -12.00 3.78 -7.45
CA MET A 177 -12.24 4.50 -8.69
C MET A 177 -11.26 5.65 -8.88
N ARG A 178 -10.57 5.69 -10.03
CA ARG A 178 -9.61 6.74 -10.42
C ARG A 178 -8.44 6.95 -9.44
N HIS A 179 -8.19 6.00 -8.53
CA HIS A 179 -7.16 6.11 -7.51
C HIS A 179 -6.19 4.91 -7.56
N GLY A 180 -6.64 3.75 -7.16
CA GLY A 180 -5.77 2.58 -7.03
C GLY A 180 -6.51 1.36 -6.54
N VAL A 181 -5.78 0.44 -5.93
CA VAL A 181 -6.31 -0.83 -5.42
C VAL A 181 -5.84 -1.04 -3.99
N THR A 182 -6.73 -1.56 -3.16
CA THR A 182 -6.35 -2.06 -1.84
C THR A 182 -6.59 -3.55 -1.76
N VAL A 183 -5.53 -4.29 -1.43
CA VAL A 183 -5.52 -5.75 -1.31
C VAL A 183 -5.29 -6.13 0.14
N ALA A 184 -6.11 -7.04 0.65
CA ALA A 184 -5.96 -7.65 1.97
C ALA A 184 -5.43 -9.09 1.84
N GLY A 185 -4.78 -9.57 2.88
CA GLY A 185 -4.29 -10.95 2.93
C GLY A 185 -4.31 -11.52 4.35
N SER A 186 -4.41 -12.84 4.45
CA SER A 186 -4.34 -13.58 5.71
C SER A 186 -2.92 -13.64 6.29
N SER A 187 -1.92 -13.29 5.49
CA SER A 187 -0.51 -13.12 5.84
C SER A 187 0.16 -12.15 4.88
N VAL A 188 1.38 -11.71 5.20
CA VAL A 188 2.19 -10.86 4.31
C VAL A 188 2.40 -11.55 2.96
N ARG A 189 2.75 -12.82 2.95
CA ARG A 189 2.97 -13.59 1.71
C ARG A 189 1.70 -13.74 0.88
N ASP A 190 0.56 -13.98 1.52
CA ASP A 190 -0.74 -14.06 0.85
C ASP A 190 -1.12 -12.70 0.23
N CYS A 191 -0.92 -11.59 0.97
CA CYS A 191 -1.18 -10.25 0.47
C CYS A 191 -0.32 -9.91 -0.76
N VAL A 192 0.99 -10.19 -0.71
CA VAL A 192 1.92 -9.99 -1.84
C VAL A 192 1.51 -10.86 -3.02
N PHE A 193 1.19 -12.13 -2.79
CA PHE A 193 0.76 -13.06 -3.84
C PHE A 193 -0.49 -12.56 -4.56
N ARG A 194 -1.51 -12.14 -3.78
CA ARG A 194 -2.75 -11.55 -4.32
C ARG A 194 -2.46 -10.30 -5.12
N SER A 195 -1.64 -9.39 -4.60
CA SER A 195 -1.29 -8.14 -5.29
C SER A 195 -0.62 -8.40 -6.63
N VAL A 196 0.36 -9.31 -6.68
CA VAL A 196 1.10 -9.61 -7.91
C VAL A 196 0.20 -10.29 -8.94
N TYR A 197 -0.53 -11.34 -8.56
CA TYR A 197 -1.27 -12.12 -9.56
C TYR A 197 -2.59 -11.49 -9.97
N SER A 198 -3.23 -10.68 -9.11
CA SER A 198 -4.37 -9.88 -9.54
C SER A 198 -3.96 -8.78 -10.52
N ALA A 199 -2.80 -8.13 -10.30
CA ALA A 199 -2.29 -7.14 -11.25
C ALA A 199 -1.93 -7.76 -12.61
N ARG A 200 -1.28 -8.92 -12.63
CA ARG A 200 -1.03 -9.66 -13.88
C ARG A 200 -2.32 -10.03 -14.60
N ASN A 201 -3.33 -10.46 -13.85
CA ASN A 201 -4.64 -10.75 -14.45
C ASN A 201 -5.29 -9.48 -15.03
N ALA A 202 -5.24 -8.36 -14.32
CA ALA A 202 -5.77 -7.09 -14.84
C ALA A 202 -5.07 -6.68 -16.15
N GLU A 203 -3.74 -6.81 -16.20
CA GLU A 203 -2.96 -6.56 -17.41
C GLU A 203 -3.39 -7.47 -18.56
N TYR A 204 -3.51 -8.77 -18.32
CA TYR A 204 -3.92 -9.73 -19.34
C TYR A 204 -5.35 -9.50 -19.78
N GLN A 205 -6.26 -9.16 -18.85
CA GLN A 205 -7.65 -8.84 -19.17
C GLN A 205 -7.73 -7.62 -20.10
N VAL A 206 -7.04 -6.53 -19.79
CA VAL A 206 -7.02 -5.32 -20.64
C VAL A 206 -6.45 -5.65 -22.03
N ARG A 207 -5.37 -6.43 -22.10
CA ARG A 207 -4.79 -6.88 -23.38
C ARG A 207 -5.76 -7.79 -24.15
N ALA A 208 -6.45 -8.70 -23.48
CA ALA A 208 -7.45 -9.56 -24.13
C ALA A 208 -8.61 -8.74 -24.70
N MET A 209 -9.04 -7.67 -24.01
CA MET A 209 -10.09 -6.76 -24.49
C MET A 209 -9.71 -6.04 -25.79
N THR A 210 -8.42 -5.84 -26.06
CA THR A 210 -7.97 -5.26 -27.34
C THR A 210 -8.05 -6.24 -28.52
N LEU A 211 -8.13 -7.54 -28.25
CA LEU A 211 -8.24 -8.59 -29.26
C LEU A 211 -9.70 -8.92 -29.60
N GLY A 212 -10.64 -8.60 -28.71
CA GLY A 212 -12.06 -8.82 -28.90
C GLY A 212 -12.86 -8.67 -27.62
N SER A 213 -14.17 -8.62 -27.76
CA SER A 213 -15.10 -8.46 -26.64
C SER A 213 -15.50 -9.78 -25.95
N ASN A 214 -15.30 -10.91 -26.63
CA ASN A 214 -15.65 -12.23 -26.08
C ASN A 214 -14.46 -12.85 -25.35
N ILE A 215 -14.30 -12.49 -24.08
CA ILE A 215 -13.21 -12.96 -23.23
C ILE A 215 -13.69 -14.14 -22.39
N ALA A 216 -13.04 -15.30 -22.54
CA ALA A 216 -13.26 -16.43 -21.66
C ALA A 216 -12.77 -16.12 -20.24
N THR A 217 -13.66 -16.20 -19.27
CA THR A 217 -13.36 -15.96 -17.85
C THR A 217 -13.58 -17.23 -17.04
N LEU A 218 -12.92 -17.36 -15.90
CA LEU A 218 -13.22 -18.44 -14.97
C LEU A 218 -14.65 -18.30 -14.44
N SER A 219 -15.35 -19.42 -14.35
CA SER A 219 -16.62 -19.50 -13.64
C SER A 219 -16.45 -19.22 -12.14
N ALA A 220 -17.55 -19.01 -11.42
CA ALA A 220 -17.51 -18.84 -9.96
C ALA A 220 -16.91 -20.07 -9.25
N GLY A 221 -17.24 -21.28 -9.74
CA GLY A 221 -16.71 -22.53 -9.20
C GLY A 221 -15.20 -22.66 -9.45
N GLU A 222 -14.74 -22.41 -10.68
CA GLU A 222 -13.31 -22.44 -11.03
C GLU A 222 -12.53 -21.38 -10.26
N THR A 223 -13.05 -20.17 -10.13
CA THR A 223 -12.40 -19.11 -9.35
C THR A 223 -12.24 -19.50 -7.88
N LYS A 224 -13.26 -20.09 -7.27
CA LYS A 224 -13.20 -20.57 -5.90
C LYS A 224 -12.12 -21.67 -5.75
N LEU A 225 -12.20 -22.72 -6.56
CA LEU A 225 -11.29 -23.87 -6.49
C LEU A 225 -9.83 -23.45 -6.77
N ALA A 226 -9.61 -22.66 -7.83
CA ALA A 226 -8.29 -22.17 -8.17
C ALA A 226 -7.72 -21.22 -7.09
N GLY A 227 -8.54 -20.31 -6.54
CA GLY A 227 -8.12 -19.42 -5.46
C GLY A 227 -7.74 -20.16 -4.19
N GLU A 228 -8.48 -21.19 -3.82
CA GLU A 228 -8.19 -22.04 -2.65
C GLU A 228 -6.87 -22.82 -2.80
N ILE A 229 -6.56 -23.32 -3.99
CA ILE A 229 -5.32 -24.09 -4.22
C ILE A 229 -4.11 -23.16 -4.31
N THR A 230 -4.22 -22.07 -5.05
CA THR A 230 -3.09 -21.16 -5.27
C THR A 230 -2.70 -20.39 -4.00
N GLY A 231 -3.65 -20.12 -3.12
CA GLY A 231 -3.44 -19.52 -1.80
C GLY A 231 -2.88 -20.49 -0.74
N LYS A 232 -2.66 -21.78 -1.08
CA LYS A 232 -2.07 -22.75 -0.13
C LYS A 232 -0.56 -22.56 0.01
N THR A 233 -0.04 -23.07 1.14
CA THR A 233 1.35 -22.92 1.58
C THR A 233 2.40 -23.17 0.49
N THR A 234 2.23 -24.22 -0.32
CA THR A 234 3.21 -24.57 -1.36
C THR A 234 3.34 -23.51 -2.45
N GLY A 235 2.21 -22.94 -2.92
CA GLY A 235 2.21 -21.86 -3.92
C GLY A 235 2.83 -20.59 -3.37
N LEU A 236 2.45 -20.21 -2.16
CA LEU A 236 2.96 -19.02 -1.47
C LEU A 236 4.47 -19.15 -1.21
N THR A 237 4.94 -20.31 -0.71
CA THR A 237 6.36 -20.53 -0.40
C THR A 237 7.22 -20.43 -1.66
N ARG A 238 6.83 -21.14 -2.75
CA ARG A 238 7.58 -21.11 -4.01
C ARG A 238 7.66 -19.72 -4.62
N SER A 239 6.56 -18.97 -4.62
CA SER A 239 6.52 -17.61 -5.15
C SER A 239 7.35 -16.66 -4.29
N TRP A 240 7.25 -16.78 -2.97
CA TRP A 240 8.03 -15.98 -2.03
C TRP A 240 9.54 -16.21 -2.18
N GLU A 241 9.97 -17.45 -2.27
CA GLU A 241 11.37 -17.81 -2.52
C GLU A 241 11.88 -17.20 -3.83
N TYR A 242 11.13 -17.37 -4.93
CA TYR A 242 11.48 -16.82 -6.23
C TYR A 242 11.63 -15.31 -6.20
N TRP A 243 10.66 -14.57 -5.63
CA TRP A 243 10.71 -13.13 -5.55
C TRP A 243 11.79 -12.63 -4.60
N SER A 244 12.01 -13.32 -3.48
CA SER A 244 13.04 -12.99 -2.50
C SER A 244 14.44 -13.03 -3.13
N MET A 245 14.73 -14.05 -3.95
CA MET A 245 15.99 -14.14 -4.69
C MET A 245 16.19 -12.99 -5.66
N ARG A 246 15.13 -12.52 -6.31
CA ARG A 246 15.19 -11.41 -7.28
C ARG A 246 15.53 -10.06 -6.64
N VAL A 247 15.20 -9.88 -5.37
CA VAL A 247 15.46 -8.64 -4.64
C VAL A 247 16.66 -8.72 -3.68
N ALA A 248 17.23 -9.92 -3.47
CA ALA A 248 18.32 -10.14 -2.52
C ALA A 248 19.55 -9.24 -2.78
N ASN A 249 19.89 -9.01 -4.04
CA ASN A 249 21.04 -8.19 -4.45
C ASN A 249 20.71 -6.69 -4.56
N LYS A 250 19.45 -6.30 -4.30
CA LYS A 250 18.96 -4.92 -4.36
C LYS A 250 18.74 -4.31 -2.96
N THR A 251 19.56 -4.69 -1.98
CA THR A 251 19.40 -4.19 -0.60
C THR A 251 19.70 -2.68 -0.58
N PRO A 252 18.75 -1.83 -0.17
CA PRO A 252 18.96 -0.39 -0.07
C PRO A 252 20.03 -0.06 0.96
N SER A 253 20.91 0.89 0.64
CA SER A 253 21.79 1.46 1.65
C SER A 253 20.96 2.26 2.67
N ARG A 254 21.41 2.28 3.92
CA ARG A 254 20.81 3.08 4.99
C ARG A 254 20.87 4.57 4.59
N ALA A 255 19.77 5.11 4.05
CA ALA A 255 19.72 6.54 3.73
C ALA A 255 19.76 7.34 5.03
N PRO A 256 20.53 8.44 5.10
CA PRO A 256 20.52 9.31 6.28
C PRO A 256 19.10 9.82 6.51
N VAL A 257 18.63 9.75 7.74
CA VAL A 257 17.39 10.41 8.16
C VAL A 257 17.56 11.90 7.90
N ALA A 258 16.77 12.48 6.99
CA ALA A 258 16.82 13.91 6.73
C ALA A 258 16.54 14.65 8.04
N LYS A 259 17.52 15.44 8.52
CA LYS A 259 17.31 16.32 9.68
C LYS A 259 16.13 17.23 9.36
N LYS A 260 15.18 17.39 10.32
CA LYS A 260 14.03 18.31 10.19
C LYS A 260 14.51 19.62 9.59
N ALA A 261 13.94 20.01 8.45
CA ALA A 261 14.21 21.33 7.89
C ALA A 261 13.78 22.38 8.92
N THR A 262 14.71 23.23 9.33
CA THR A 262 14.42 24.37 10.20
C THR A 262 13.35 25.23 9.52
N PRO A 263 12.27 25.65 10.19
CA PRO A 263 11.25 26.48 9.53
C PRO A 263 11.92 27.76 9.03
N VAL A 264 11.82 28.02 7.74
CA VAL A 264 12.25 29.28 7.17
C VAL A 264 11.35 30.38 7.75
N SER A 265 11.92 31.20 8.61
CA SER A 265 11.25 32.37 9.18
C SER A 265 10.68 33.22 8.04
N ALA A 266 9.35 33.30 7.95
CA ALA A 266 8.65 34.16 7.00
C ALA A 266 8.90 35.63 7.39
N ARG A 267 9.95 36.22 6.81
CA ARG A 267 10.21 37.67 6.93
C ARG A 267 9.11 38.40 6.17
N ALA A 268 8.07 38.83 6.90
CA ALA A 268 6.97 39.62 6.37
C ALA A 268 7.51 40.89 5.68
N LYS A 269 7.44 40.93 4.35
CA LYS A 269 7.65 42.18 3.59
C LYS A 269 6.46 43.08 3.87
N ARG A 270 6.66 44.10 4.72
CA ARG A 270 5.74 45.23 4.90
C ARG A 270 5.60 45.94 3.55
N VAL A 271 4.49 45.72 2.87
CA VAL A 271 4.09 46.52 1.70
C VAL A 271 3.61 47.89 2.24
N ARG A 272 4.42 48.93 2.02
CA ARG A 272 4.03 50.31 2.25
C ARG A 272 3.04 50.72 1.14
N THR A 273 1.76 50.73 1.46
CA THR A 273 0.74 51.38 0.61
C THR A 273 0.94 52.89 0.61
N LYS A 274 1.35 53.45 -0.52
CA LYS A 274 1.36 54.89 -0.76
C LYS A 274 -0.08 55.35 -0.94
N ALA A 275 -0.56 56.22 -0.04
CA ALA A 275 -1.85 56.89 -0.15
C ALA A 275 -1.85 57.85 -1.37
N LYS A 276 -2.85 57.73 -2.22
CA LYS A 276 -3.12 58.68 -3.31
C LYS A 276 -3.73 59.98 -2.76
N PRO A 277 -3.31 61.18 -3.25
CA PRO A 277 -3.93 62.46 -2.80
C PRO A 277 -5.35 62.63 -3.37
N LYS A 278 -6.25 63.11 -2.53
CA LYS A 278 -7.63 63.44 -2.88
C LYS A 278 -7.63 64.66 -3.84
N ARG A 279 -8.25 64.51 -5.01
CA ARG A 279 -8.53 65.58 -5.98
C ARG A 279 -9.70 66.42 -5.52
N ALA A 280 -9.46 67.72 -5.28
CA ALA A 280 -10.50 68.68 -4.92
C ALA A 280 -11.43 68.98 -6.11
N VAL A 281 -12.74 68.85 -5.87
CA VAL A 281 -13.78 69.23 -6.85
C VAL A 281 -14.08 70.67 -6.66
N LYS A 282 -13.77 71.53 -7.66
CA LYS A 282 -14.19 72.90 -7.77
C LYS A 282 -15.66 72.99 -8.22
N ARG A 283 -16.56 73.50 -7.36
CA ARG A 283 -17.90 73.94 -7.75
C ARG A 283 -17.74 75.17 -8.59
N ARG A 284 -18.38 75.26 -9.75
CA ARG A 284 -18.74 76.50 -10.47
C ARG A 284 -20.24 76.76 -10.33
N ARG A 285 -20.51 78.00 -10.16
CA ARG A 285 -21.86 78.58 -10.16
C ARG A 285 -22.52 78.49 -11.53
#